data_2db48590830c1a999170f2689c49f565
#
_entry.id   2db48590830c1a999170f2689c49f565
#
_cell.length_a   1.000
_cell.length_b   1.000
_cell.length_c   1.000
_cell.angle_alpha   90.00
_cell.angle_beta   90.00
_cell.angle_gamma   90.00
#
_symmetry.space_group_name_H-M   'P 1'
#
loop_
_entity.id
_entity.type
_entity.pdbx_description
1 polymer ?
#
loop_
_entity_poly.entity_id
_entity_poly.type
_entity_poly.pdbx_seq_one_letter_code
_entity_poly.pdbx_strand_id
1 'polypeptide(L)'
;MARPLLIHHAANRGHRYPPGSLQGLRTCLQAGARAVEVDITPLADGAFALLHDAQLEEATDGEGQTVLCTADQIRGLHYVWQGVVTGEVVGLLAQAVSLVGEVPHLQELQLDLKPHAPLSDAVLTRLLQVVAPVKGRVRVSCVADWAVRRLRVLDSELALGFDPLLYLDVETGEEHDAETPPFRVGAYGYRDDHPLSSRRWGTAADYLAARAEALIAQAPPGVVWYIRATLLARSLDDGYDWIAALHAQGNQVDAWTLDAGGPGHVSLARRLVEAGVDRITTNDAPRLATALGDKVVF
;
A
#
# COMPACT_ATOMS: atom_id res chain seq x y z
N MET A 1 -16.78 11.14 14.85
CA MET A 1 -16.03 10.23 13.97
C MET A 1 -14.80 9.73 14.69
N ALA A 2 -14.36 8.48 14.44
CA ALA A 2 -13.08 8.00 14.94
C ALA A 2 -11.92 8.81 14.31
N ARG A 3 -10.82 8.93 15.05
CA ARG A 3 -9.61 9.59 14.51
C ARG A 3 -8.88 8.62 13.58
N PRO A 4 -8.53 9.00 12.34
CA PRO A 4 -7.81 8.11 11.44
C PRO A 4 -6.43 7.73 11.99
N LEU A 5 -6.02 6.50 11.70
CA LEU A 5 -4.71 5.97 12.01
C LEU A 5 -3.70 6.40 10.94
N LEU A 6 -2.55 6.95 11.36
CA LEU A 6 -1.45 7.20 10.44
C LEU A 6 -0.58 5.94 10.28
N ILE A 7 -0.30 5.59 9.02
CA ILE A 7 0.54 4.47 8.65
C ILE A 7 1.92 5.00 8.22
N HIS A 8 2.99 4.49 8.82
CA HIS A 8 4.35 4.80 8.39
C HIS A 8 4.67 4.05 7.09
N HIS A 9 4.62 4.74 5.97
CA HIS A 9 4.88 4.21 4.62
C HIS A 9 6.32 3.73 4.47
N ALA A 10 6.48 2.54 3.89
CA ALA A 10 7.77 1.91 3.56
C ALA A 10 8.78 1.90 4.72
N ALA A 11 8.33 2.07 5.95
CA ALA A 11 9.19 2.22 7.14
C ALA A 11 10.29 3.28 7.02
N ASN A 12 10.21 4.21 6.04
CA ASN A 12 11.30 5.13 5.67
C ASN A 12 11.46 6.33 6.59
N ARG A 13 10.49 6.60 7.45
CA ARG A 13 10.50 7.61 8.51
C ARG A 13 10.91 9.03 8.01
N GLY A 14 10.19 9.55 7.06
CA GLY A 14 10.44 10.87 6.47
C GLY A 14 11.67 10.87 5.57
N HIS A 15 11.83 9.80 4.79
CA HIS A 15 12.93 9.59 3.85
C HIS A 15 14.33 9.57 4.51
N ARG A 16 14.41 9.18 5.77
CA ARG A 16 15.71 9.03 6.49
C ARG A 16 16.38 7.69 6.24
N TYR A 17 15.59 6.70 5.87
CA TYR A 17 16.04 5.32 5.62
C TYR A 17 15.58 4.87 4.25
N PRO A 18 16.29 3.94 3.62
CA PRO A 18 15.81 3.28 2.42
C PRO A 18 14.42 2.66 2.67
N PRO A 19 13.49 2.75 1.70
CA PRO A 19 12.20 2.08 1.78
C PRO A 19 12.34 0.60 2.11
N GLY A 20 11.57 0.11 3.08
CA GLY A 20 11.59 -1.30 3.48
C GLY A 20 12.79 -1.73 4.32
N SER A 21 13.77 -0.84 4.60
CA SER A 21 14.95 -1.24 5.37
C SER A 21 14.61 -1.68 6.79
N LEU A 22 15.31 -2.73 7.27
CA LEU A 22 15.11 -3.23 8.65
C LEU A 22 15.50 -2.20 9.70
N GLN A 23 16.46 -1.33 9.40
CA GLN A 23 16.84 -0.23 10.31
C GLN A 23 15.73 0.83 10.37
N GLY A 24 15.11 1.16 9.24
CA GLY A 24 13.95 2.05 9.18
C GLY A 24 12.78 1.47 10.00
N LEU A 25 12.45 0.19 9.78
CA LEU A 25 11.42 -0.51 10.53
C LEU A 25 11.72 -0.49 12.04
N ARG A 26 12.93 -0.87 12.46
CA ARG A 26 13.35 -0.83 13.86
C ARG A 26 13.18 0.55 14.47
N THR A 27 13.54 1.60 13.73
CA THR A 27 13.44 2.98 14.19
C THR A 27 11.97 3.42 14.34
N CYS A 28 11.09 3.02 13.43
CA CYS A 28 9.64 3.25 13.56
C CYS A 28 9.09 2.56 14.83
N LEU A 29 9.45 1.30 15.03
CA LEU A 29 9.02 0.52 16.19
C LEU A 29 9.51 1.14 17.52
N GLN A 30 10.79 1.50 17.60
CA GLN A 30 11.36 2.15 18.78
C GLN A 30 10.74 3.52 19.09
N ALA A 31 10.25 4.22 18.06
CA ALA A 31 9.56 5.49 18.24
C ALA A 31 8.07 5.33 18.62
N GLY A 32 7.59 4.12 18.81
CA GLY A 32 6.22 3.86 19.25
C GLY A 32 5.19 3.85 18.13
N ALA A 33 5.60 3.67 16.86
CA ALA A 33 4.68 3.56 15.73
C ALA A 33 3.62 2.50 16.00
N ARG A 34 2.35 2.82 15.76
CA ARG A 34 1.23 1.89 15.90
C ARG A 34 1.01 1.06 14.65
N ALA A 35 1.29 1.62 13.49
CA ALA A 35 1.16 0.93 12.22
C ALA A 35 2.30 1.31 11.28
N VAL A 36 2.90 0.30 10.66
CA VAL A 36 4.00 0.46 9.69
C VAL A 36 3.70 -0.38 8.47
N GLU A 37 3.99 0.15 7.32
CA GLU A 37 3.88 -0.54 6.04
C GLU A 37 5.26 -0.85 5.49
N VAL A 38 5.38 -1.99 4.80
CA VAL A 38 6.54 -2.36 4.00
C VAL A 38 6.10 -3.15 2.76
N ASP A 39 6.78 -2.90 1.66
CA ASP A 39 6.62 -3.66 0.43
C ASP A 39 7.26 -5.04 0.54
N ILE A 40 6.62 -6.05 -0.04
CA ILE A 40 7.16 -7.40 -0.09
C ILE A 40 7.07 -7.98 -1.51
N THR A 41 8.20 -8.47 -2.01
CA THR A 41 8.29 -9.14 -3.31
C THR A 41 8.67 -10.61 -3.10
N PRO A 42 7.91 -11.58 -3.68
CA PRO A 42 8.22 -12.99 -3.59
C PRO A 42 9.53 -13.33 -4.32
N LEU A 43 10.30 -14.27 -3.78
CA LEU A 43 11.55 -14.76 -4.33
C LEU A 43 11.42 -16.17 -4.89
N ALA A 44 12.38 -16.58 -5.71
CA ALA A 44 12.40 -17.89 -6.37
C ALA A 44 12.40 -19.10 -5.40
N ASP A 45 12.94 -18.93 -4.20
CA ASP A 45 13.00 -19.96 -3.15
C ASP A 45 11.82 -19.92 -2.17
N GLY A 46 10.81 -19.07 -2.43
CA GLY A 46 9.63 -18.90 -1.58
C GLY A 46 9.84 -18.00 -0.36
N ALA A 47 10.99 -17.31 -0.25
CA ALA A 47 11.15 -16.19 0.68
C ALA A 47 10.52 -14.91 0.10
N PHE A 48 10.55 -13.82 0.87
CA PHE A 48 10.06 -12.51 0.43
C PHE A 48 11.09 -11.44 0.79
N ALA A 49 11.50 -10.65 -0.21
CA ALA A 49 12.36 -9.48 -0.02
C ALA A 49 11.54 -8.27 0.40
N LEU A 50 12.13 -7.37 1.19
CA LEU A 50 11.56 -6.06 1.51
C LEU A 50 11.93 -5.07 0.39
N LEU A 51 11.37 -5.28 -0.79
CA LEU A 51 11.60 -4.49 -1.99
C LEU A 51 10.28 -4.18 -2.68
N HIS A 52 10.16 -2.95 -3.18
CA HIS A 52 9.03 -2.49 -3.97
C HIS A 52 9.18 -2.91 -5.44
N ASP A 53 10.39 -2.78 -6.01
CA ASP A 53 10.61 -2.77 -7.45
C ASP A 53 10.84 -4.18 -8.01
N ALA A 54 10.45 -4.37 -9.25
CA ALA A 54 10.63 -5.63 -9.96
C ALA A 54 12.10 -5.88 -10.34
N GLN A 55 12.84 -4.79 -10.59
CA GLN A 55 14.25 -4.84 -10.96
C GLN A 55 15.13 -4.43 -9.78
N LEU A 56 16.21 -5.17 -9.53
CA LEU A 56 17.12 -4.94 -8.41
C LEU A 56 17.82 -3.59 -8.50
N GLU A 57 18.21 -3.18 -9.70
CA GLU A 57 18.95 -1.95 -9.97
C GLU A 57 18.20 -0.66 -9.61
N GLU A 58 16.88 -0.73 -9.41
CA GLU A 58 16.06 0.42 -9.02
C GLU A 58 16.25 0.83 -7.55
N ALA A 59 16.54 -0.15 -6.68
CA ALA A 59 16.65 0.09 -5.25
C ALA A 59 17.87 -0.55 -4.59
N THR A 60 18.71 -1.28 -5.34
CA THR A 60 19.88 -2.02 -4.79
C THR A 60 21.12 -1.87 -5.66
N ASP A 61 22.25 -2.38 -5.16
CA ASP A 61 23.51 -2.53 -5.91
C ASP A 61 23.54 -3.81 -6.76
N GLY A 62 22.43 -4.56 -6.85
CA GLY A 62 22.29 -5.74 -7.71
C GLY A 62 21.68 -5.40 -9.07
N GLU A 63 21.60 -6.42 -9.94
CA GLU A 63 21.04 -6.33 -11.28
C GLU A 63 20.09 -7.51 -11.55
N GLY A 64 19.03 -7.24 -12.32
CA GLY A 64 18.06 -8.24 -12.80
C GLY A 64 16.78 -8.30 -11.97
N GLN A 65 15.94 -9.28 -12.28
CA GLN A 65 14.61 -9.38 -11.69
C GLN A 65 14.65 -9.91 -10.25
N THR A 66 14.06 -9.17 -9.32
CA THR A 66 13.95 -9.52 -7.90
C THR A 66 13.34 -10.91 -7.69
N VAL A 67 12.31 -11.27 -8.44
CA VAL A 67 11.58 -12.54 -8.31
C VAL A 67 12.39 -13.77 -8.73
N LEU A 68 13.47 -13.61 -9.46
CA LEU A 68 14.38 -14.69 -9.86
C LEU A 68 15.50 -14.96 -8.84
N CYS A 69 15.63 -14.11 -7.83
CA CYS A 69 16.64 -14.25 -6.79
C CYS A 69 16.22 -15.19 -5.67
N THR A 70 17.18 -15.76 -4.99
CA THR A 70 16.99 -16.47 -3.71
C THR A 70 17.23 -15.54 -2.52
N ALA A 71 16.79 -15.94 -1.34
CA ALA A 71 17.03 -15.19 -0.10
C ALA A 71 18.55 -14.96 0.17
N ASP A 72 19.39 -15.92 -0.18
CA ASP A 72 20.83 -15.80 0.04
C ASP A 72 21.47 -14.76 -0.91
N GLN A 73 20.98 -14.69 -2.15
CA GLN A 73 21.42 -13.65 -3.09
C GLN A 73 20.98 -12.26 -2.62
N ILE A 74 19.74 -12.12 -2.19
CA ILE A 74 19.20 -10.85 -1.67
C ILE A 74 19.96 -10.36 -0.44
N ARG A 75 20.34 -11.24 0.49
CA ARG A 75 21.14 -10.86 1.66
C ARG A 75 22.56 -10.37 1.33
N GLY A 76 23.03 -10.62 0.13
CA GLY A 76 24.31 -10.10 -0.37
C GLY A 76 24.24 -8.69 -0.95
N LEU A 77 23.03 -8.14 -1.12
CA LEU A 77 22.79 -6.84 -1.74
C LEU A 77 22.60 -5.73 -0.71
N HIS A 78 22.98 -4.52 -1.09
CA HIS A 78 22.75 -3.32 -0.29
C HIS A 78 21.72 -2.41 -0.96
N TYR A 79 20.92 -1.71 -0.16
CA TYR A 79 20.05 -0.68 -0.69
C TYR A 79 20.86 0.45 -1.32
N VAL A 80 20.39 0.93 -2.47
CA VAL A 80 20.78 2.22 -3.05
C VAL A 80 19.73 3.25 -2.65
N TRP A 81 20.13 4.30 -1.97
CA TRP A 81 19.24 5.33 -1.53
C TRP A 81 19.78 6.72 -1.86
N GLN A 82 18.96 7.55 -2.50
CA GLN A 82 19.37 8.88 -2.97
C GLN A 82 20.64 8.85 -3.83
N GLY A 83 20.78 7.81 -4.64
CA GLY A 83 21.93 7.62 -5.55
C GLY A 83 23.21 7.08 -4.88
N VAL A 84 23.13 6.65 -3.62
CA VAL A 84 24.28 6.14 -2.87
C VAL A 84 24.01 4.72 -2.39
N VAL A 85 24.98 3.81 -2.57
CA VAL A 85 24.95 2.47 -1.95
C VAL A 85 25.07 2.67 -0.44
N THR A 86 24.09 2.19 0.30
CA THR A 86 24.08 2.31 1.77
C THR A 86 24.86 1.17 2.44
N GLY A 87 25.09 1.27 3.75
CA GLY A 87 25.61 0.15 4.54
C GLY A 87 24.55 -0.87 4.95
N GLU A 88 23.28 -0.69 4.52
CA GLU A 88 22.17 -1.56 4.89
C GLU A 88 21.96 -2.64 3.84
N VAL A 89 21.99 -3.90 4.25
CA VAL A 89 21.65 -5.04 3.40
C VAL A 89 20.13 -5.11 3.20
N VAL A 90 19.72 -5.64 2.06
CA VAL A 90 18.30 -5.83 1.75
C VAL A 90 17.67 -6.80 2.75
N GLY A 91 16.58 -6.37 3.35
CA GLY A 91 15.84 -7.13 4.36
C GLY A 91 14.95 -8.23 3.76
N LEU A 92 14.67 -9.24 4.58
CA LEU A 92 13.68 -10.27 4.28
C LEU A 92 12.47 -10.17 5.23
N LEU A 93 11.29 -10.55 4.76
CA LEU A 93 10.05 -10.55 5.56
C LEU A 93 10.20 -11.32 6.88
N ALA A 94 10.89 -12.46 6.89
CA ALA A 94 11.10 -13.23 8.11
C ALA A 94 11.82 -12.41 9.21
N GLN A 95 12.74 -11.53 8.83
CA GLN A 95 13.44 -10.64 9.76
C GLN A 95 12.50 -9.53 10.27
N ALA A 96 11.65 -8.96 9.39
CA ALA A 96 10.64 -7.98 9.81
C ALA A 96 9.63 -8.60 10.78
N VAL A 97 9.18 -9.83 10.52
CA VAL A 97 8.29 -10.60 11.40
C VAL A 97 8.93 -10.82 12.78
N SER A 98 10.22 -11.16 12.83
CA SER A 98 10.95 -11.31 14.09
C SER A 98 10.99 -10.00 14.88
N LEU A 99 11.33 -8.88 14.24
CA LEU A 99 11.32 -7.55 14.88
C LEU A 99 9.95 -7.18 15.45
N VAL A 100 8.89 -7.43 14.67
CA VAL A 100 7.51 -7.17 15.11
C VAL A 100 7.12 -8.08 16.28
N GLY A 101 7.61 -9.32 16.31
CA GLY A 101 7.40 -10.25 17.41
C GLY A 101 7.88 -9.72 18.76
N GLU A 102 8.95 -8.94 18.76
CA GLU A 102 9.56 -8.35 19.97
C GLU A 102 8.84 -7.08 20.47
N VAL A 103 7.94 -6.50 19.68
CA VAL A 103 7.36 -5.18 19.94
C VAL A 103 5.83 -5.26 20.10
N PRO A 104 5.30 -5.44 21.32
CA PRO A 104 3.87 -5.69 21.54
C PRO A 104 2.96 -4.49 21.29
N HIS A 105 3.47 -3.26 21.27
CA HIS A 105 2.66 -2.06 21.07
C HIS A 105 2.29 -1.82 19.60
N LEU A 106 3.00 -2.42 18.63
CA LEU A 106 2.63 -2.34 17.23
C LEU A 106 1.26 -3.01 17.03
N GLN A 107 0.32 -2.27 16.52
CA GLN A 107 -1.03 -2.77 16.22
C GLN A 107 -1.10 -3.44 14.88
N GLU A 108 -0.35 -2.93 13.87
CA GLU A 108 -0.39 -3.46 12.51
C GLU A 108 0.95 -3.31 11.78
N LEU A 109 1.42 -4.42 11.21
CA LEU A 109 2.37 -4.47 10.12
C LEU A 109 1.58 -4.68 8.83
N GLN A 110 1.52 -3.68 7.98
CA GLN A 110 0.96 -3.78 6.65
C GLN A 110 2.03 -4.29 5.69
N LEU A 111 1.71 -5.32 4.94
CA LEU A 111 2.56 -5.91 3.91
C LEU A 111 1.94 -5.64 2.55
N ASP A 112 2.55 -4.78 1.76
CA ASP A 112 2.10 -4.55 0.40
C ASP A 112 2.73 -5.57 -0.55
N LEU A 113 1.94 -6.58 -0.95
CA LEU A 113 2.39 -7.70 -1.76
C LEU A 113 2.45 -7.30 -3.24
N LYS A 114 3.68 -7.24 -3.77
CA LYS A 114 3.93 -6.88 -5.17
C LYS A 114 3.69 -8.05 -6.11
N PRO A 115 2.84 -7.89 -7.14
CA PRO A 115 2.50 -8.96 -8.08
C PRO A 115 3.50 -9.07 -9.25
N HIS A 116 4.80 -8.97 -8.99
CA HIS A 116 5.85 -9.05 -10.00
C HIS A 116 6.09 -10.49 -10.53
N ALA A 117 5.46 -11.48 -9.89
CA ALA A 117 5.45 -12.88 -10.32
C ALA A 117 4.04 -13.47 -10.15
N PRO A 118 3.75 -14.63 -10.78
CA PRO A 118 2.51 -15.35 -10.50
C PRO A 118 2.40 -15.70 -9.01
N LEU A 119 1.40 -15.15 -8.33
CA LEU A 119 1.12 -15.40 -6.91
C LEU A 119 0.29 -16.71 -6.78
N SER A 120 0.95 -17.84 -6.98
CA SER A 120 0.33 -19.15 -6.86
C SER A 120 -0.10 -19.45 -5.42
N ASP A 121 -0.98 -20.44 -5.23
CA ASP A 121 -1.36 -20.92 -3.90
C ASP A 121 -0.14 -21.29 -3.04
N ALA A 122 0.90 -21.84 -3.64
CA ALA A 122 2.12 -22.19 -2.94
C ALA A 122 2.82 -20.94 -2.38
N VAL A 123 2.93 -19.87 -3.17
CA VAL A 123 3.51 -18.58 -2.75
C VAL A 123 2.66 -17.97 -1.65
N LEU A 124 1.34 -17.88 -1.83
CA LEU A 124 0.43 -17.31 -0.83
C LEU A 124 0.41 -18.11 0.46
N THR A 125 0.43 -19.46 0.38
CA THR A 125 0.54 -20.31 1.57
C THR A 125 1.87 -20.11 2.29
N ARG A 126 2.96 -19.92 1.55
CA ARG A 126 4.26 -19.64 2.13
C ARG A 126 4.26 -18.28 2.85
N LEU A 127 3.62 -17.26 2.29
CA LEU A 127 3.43 -15.97 2.96
C LEU A 127 2.72 -16.16 4.31
N LEU A 128 1.59 -16.89 4.31
CA LEU A 128 0.83 -17.17 5.54
C LEU A 128 1.68 -17.89 6.61
N GLN A 129 2.53 -18.83 6.20
CA GLN A 129 3.45 -19.52 7.10
C GLN A 129 4.49 -18.55 7.72
N VAL A 130 5.05 -17.66 6.91
CA VAL A 130 6.06 -16.69 7.37
C VAL A 130 5.45 -15.71 8.39
N VAL A 131 4.24 -15.25 8.16
CA VAL A 131 3.59 -14.26 9.05
C VAL A 131 2.87 -14.89 10.24
N ALA A 132 2.73 -16.21 10.28
CA ALA A 132 1.97 -16.93 11.33
C ALA A 132 2.31 -16.49 12.78
N PRO A 133 3.60 -16.25 13.16
CA PRO A 133 3.93 -15.85 14.53
C PRO A 133 3.32 -14.51 14.97
N VAL A 134 3.00 -13.63 14.02
CA VAL A 134 2.47 -12.27 14.27
C VAL A 134 1.17 -12.01 13.53
N LYS A 135 0.49 -13.05 13.03
CA LYS A 135 -0.69 -12.98 12.15
C LYS A 135 -1.75 -11.99 12.63
N GLY A 136 -2.05 -11.98 13.92
CA GLY A 136 -3.06 -11.08 14.50
C GLY A 136 -2.71 -9.58 14.42
N ARG A 137 -1.50 -9.25 13.96
CA ARG A 137 -1.00 -7.89 13.75
C ARG A 137 -0.53 -7.64 12.32
N VAL A 138 -0.87 -8.53 11.40
CA VAL A 138 -0.50 -8.40 9.98
C VAL A 138 -1.74 -8.12 9.14
N ARG A 139 -1.61 -7.19 8.24
CA ARG A 139 -2.51 -6.98 7.11
C ARG A 139 -1.73 -7.18 5.81
N VAL A 140 -2.29 -7.93 4.88
CA VAL A 140 -1.72 -8.06 3.53
C VAL A 140 -2.57 -7.26 2.55
N SER A 141 -1.98 -6.27 1.89
CA SER A 141 -2.57 -5.52 0.77
C SER A 141 -1.98 -5.98 -0.56
N CYS A 142 -2.74 -5.81 -1.63
CA CYS A 142 -2.28 -6.06 -2.99
C CYS A 142 -3.16 -5.29 -3.98
N VAL A 143 -2.57 -4.84 -5.10
CA VAL A 143 -3.30 -4.28 -6.25
C VAL A 143 -4.03 -5.36 -7.05
N ALA A 144 -3.61 -6.63 -6.96
CA ALA A 144 -4.22 -7.76 -7.66
C ALA A 144 -5.41 -8.32 -6.85
N ASP A 145 -6.63 -7.98 -7.25
CA ASP A 145 -7.87 -8.40 -6.60
C ASP A 145 -7.98 -9.93 -6.43
N TRP A 146 -7.55 -10.68 -7.44
CA TRP A 146 -7.56 -12.14 -7.42
C TRP A 146 -6.65 -12.72 -6.32
N ALA A 147 -5.50 -12.09 -6.04
CA ALA A 147 -4.61 -12.50 -4.96
C ALA A 147 -5.24 -12.24 -3.59
N VAL A 148 -5.89 -11.09 -3.43
CA VAL A 148 -6.63 -10.73 -2.20
C VAL A 148 -7.78 -11.72 -1.95
N ARG A 149 -8.56 -12.05 -2.99
CA ARG A 149 -9.61 -13.10 -2.89
C ARG A 149 -9.03 -14.46 -2.54
N ARG A 150 -7.90 -14.81 -3.12
CA ARG A 150 -7.27 -16.12 -2.86
C ARG A 150 -6.74 -16.18 -1.43
N LEU A 151 -6.13 -15.15 -0.91
CA LEU A 151 -5.71 -15.05 0.50
C LEU A 151 -6.91 -15.22 1.44
N ARG A 152 -8.07 -14.61 1.14
CA ARG A 152 -9.30 -14.79 1.93
C ARG A 152 -9.78 -16.25 1.96
N VAL A 153 -9.63 -16.99 0.86
CA VAL A 153 -9.97 -18.42 0.79
C VAL A 153 -8.99 -19.26 1.59
N LEU A 154 -7.69 -18.94 1.52
CA LEU A 154 -6.65 -19.69 2.24
C LEU A 154 -6.66 -19.43 3.75
N ASP A 155 -7.01 -18.20 4.16
CA ASP A 155 -7.12 -17.81 5.56
C ASP A 155 -8.24 -16.75 5.72
N SER A 156 -9.38 -17.20 6.24
CA SER A 156 -10.56 -16.34 6.43
C SER A 156 -10.38 -15.25 7.48
N GLU A 157 -9.42 -15.39 8.39
CA GLU A 157 -9.18 -14.47 9.50
C GLU A 157 -8.08 -13.45 9.22
N LEU A 158 -7.29 -13.64 8.15
CA LEU A 158 -6.24 -12.70 7.79
C LEU A 158 -6.84 -11.33 7.49
N ALA A 159 -6.31 -10.28 8.11
CA ALA A 159 -6.66 -8.92 7.74
C ALA A 159 -6.10 -8.61 6.33
N LEU A 160 -6.97 -8.12 5.45
CA LEU A 160 -6.63 -7.89 4.05
C LEU A 160 -6.86 -6.43 3.65
N GLY A 161 -6.17 -6.03 2.60
CA GLY A 161 -6.33 -4.76 1.93
C GLY A 161 -6.38 -4.92 0.42
N PHE A 162 -7.05 -4.00 -0.25
CA PHE A 162 -7.13 -3.96 -1.70
C PHE A 162 -6.84 -2.55 -2.20
N ASP A 163 -5.92 -2.43 -3.14
CA ASP A 163 -5.64 -1.18 -3.85
C ASP A 163 -6.21 -1.26 -5.27
N PRO A 164 -7.17 -0.40 -5.63
CA PRO A 164 -7.77 -0.40 -6.96
C PRO A 164 -6.90 0.25 -8.05
N LEU A 165 -5.64 0.58 -7.78
CA LEU A 165 -4.75 1.32 -8.67
C LEU A 165 -4.66 0.74 -10.08
N LEU A 166 -4.71 -0.60 -10.23
CA LEU A 166 -4.70 -1.26 -11.55
C LEU A 166 -6.01 -1.06 -12.34
N TYR A 167 -7.06 -0.56 -11.72
CA TYR A 167 -8.40 -0.51 -12.30
C TYR A 167 -8.93 0.91 -12.49
N LEU A 168 -8.50 1.83 -11.62
CA LEU A 168 -8.97 3.20 -11.62
C LEU A 168 -7.96 4.12 -10.93
N ASP A 169 -7.57 5.19 -11.62
CA ASP A 169 -6.75 6.27 -11.05
C ASP A 169 -7.07 7.61 -11.73
N VAL A 170 -6.58 8.71 -11.17
CA VAL A 170 -6.59 10.00 -11.84
C VAL A 170 -5.24 10.24 -12.51
N GLU A 171 -5.24 11.00 -13.59
CA GLU A 171 -4.00 11.46 -14.20
C GLU A 171 -3.31 12.48 -13.29
N THR A 172 -2.11 12.15 -12.83
CA THR A 172 -1.31 13.03 -11.95
C THR A 172 -0.21 13.77 -12.69
N GLY A 173 0.04 13.42 -13.97
CA GLY A 173 1.18 13.90 -14.74
C GLY A 173 2.50 13.20 -14.38
N GLU A 174 2.48 12.26 -13.44
CA GLU A 174 3.62 11.41 -13.14
C GLU A 174 3.80 10.36 -14.26
N GLU A 175 5.04 10.04 -14.60
CA GLU A 175 5.32 8.91 -15.47
C GLU A 175 4.88 7.62 -14.78
N HIS A 176 4.24 6.72 -15.55
CA HIS A 176 3.96 5.38 -15.05
C HIS A 176 5.25 4.59 -15.01
N ASP A 177 5.39 3.81 -13.95
CA ASP A 177 6.34 2.71 -13.92
C ASP A 177 6.18 1.85 -15.19
N ALA A 178 7.30 1.48 -15.82
CA ALA A 178 7.32 0.70 -17.06
C ALA A 178 6.59 -0.65 -16.92
N GLU A 179 6.41 -1.15 -15.72
CA GLU A 179 5.73 -2.42 -15.41
C GLU A 179 4.24 -2.25 -15.11
N THR A 180 3.79 -1.02 -14.86
CA THR A 180 2.35 -0.75 -14.69
C THR A 180 1.67 -0.73 -16.06
N PRO A 181 0.56 -1.48 -16.23
CA PRO A 181 -0.18 -1.48 -17.49
C PRO A 181 -0.57 -0.06 -17.91
N PRO A 182 -0.49 0.29 -19.20
CA PRO A 182 -0.88 1.61 -19.67
C PRO A 182 -2.39 1.77 -19.51
N PHE A 183 -2.83 2.50 -18.51
CA PHE A 183 -4.23 2.87 -18.37
C PHE A 183 -4.67 3.83 -19.46
N ARG A 184 -5.91 3.69 -19.86
CA ARG A 184 -6.56 4.66 -20.75
C ARG A 184 -7.10 5.82 -19.91
N VAL A 185 -6.87 7.04 -20.36
CA VAL A 185 -7.57 8.19 -19.81
C VAL A 185 -8.97 8.21 -20.39
N GLY A 186 -9.98 8.01 -19.55
CA GLY A 186 -11.38 8.01 -19.96
C GLY A 186 -11.96 9.40 -20.16
N ALA A 187 -13.23 9.46 -20.61
CA ALA A 187 -13.96 10.70 -20.88
C ALA A 187 -14.06 11.66 -19.68
N TYR A 188 -13.88 11.14 -18.47
CA TYR A 188 -13.95 11.90 -17.21
C TYR A 188 -12.57 12.23 -16.62
N GLY A 189 -11.47 11.96 -17.33
CA GLY A 189 -10.11 12.21 -16.84
C GLY A 189 -9.58 11.20 -15.83
N TYR A 190 -10.27 10.06 -15.66
CA TYR A 190 -9.79 8.93 -14.86
C TYR A 190 -9.04 7.94 -15.73
N ARG A 191 -7.99 7.36 -15.19
CA ARG A 191 -7.33 6.20 -15.79
C ARG A 191 -8.11 4.95 -15.42
N ASP A 192 -8.52 4.18 -16.41
CA ASP A 192 -9.34 2.99 -16.20
C ASP A 192 -9.01 1.99 -17.32
N ASP A 193 -8.77 0.74 -16.97
CA ASP A 193 -8.54 -0.34 -17.90
C ASP A 193 -9.83 -0.85 -18.56
N HIS A 194 -10.99 -0.49 -18.00
CA HIS A 194 -12.27 -0.95 -18.50
C HIS A 194 -12.62 -0.35 -19.87
N PRO A 195 -13.15 -1.14 -20.83
CA PRO A 195 -13.50 -0.65 -22.17
C PRO A 195 -14.47 0.55 -22.18
N LEU A 196 -15.31 0.68 -21.14
CA LEU A 196 -16.25 1.81 -21.02
C LEU A 196 -15.57 3.13 -20.62
N SER A 197 -14.33 3.11 -20.14
CA SER A 197 -13.60 4.32 -19.75
C SER A 197 -13.45 5.32 -20.88
N SER A 198 -13.41 4.86 -22.12
CA SER A 198 -13.30 5.69 -23.34
C SER A 198 -14.66 6.21 -23.82
N ARG A 199 -15.78 5.79 -23.21
CA ARG A 199 -17.13 6.18 -23.63
C ARG A 199 -17.73 7.11 -22.58
N ARG A 200 -18.19 8.26 -23.04
CA ARG A 200 -18.94 9.18 -22.19
C ARG A 200 -20.41 8.73 -22.07
N TRP A 201 -20.86 8.41 -20.88
CA TRP A 201 -22.25 8.12 -20.56
C TRP A 201 -22.55 8.62 -19.15
N GLY A 202 -23.71 9.23 -18.97
CA GLY A 202 -24.08 9.84 -17.71
C GLY A 202 -23.15 10.98 -17.26
N THR A 203 -23.13 11.23 -15.98
CA THR A 203 -22.21 12.17 -15.31
C THR A 203 -20.95 11.45 -14.83
N ALA A 204 -19.93 12.20 -14.37
CA ALA A 204 -18.78 11.60 -13.71
C ALA A 204 -19.19 10.79 -12.47
N ALA A 205 -20.16 11.29 -11.70
CA ALA A 205 -20.71 10.58 -10.54
C ALA A 205 -21.36 9.24 -10.92
N ASP A 206 -22.14 9.19 -12.02
CA ASP A 206 -22.76 7.94 -12.50
C ASP A 206 -21.69 6.92 -12.93
N TYR A 207 -20.64 7.38 -13.63
CA TYR A 207 -19.51 6.54 -14.01
C TYR A 207 -18.78 5.99 -12.79
N LEU A 208 -18.44 6.86 -11.82
CA LEU A 208 -17.74 6.45 -10.59
C LEU A 208 -18.57 5.49 -9.76
N ALA A 209 -19.89 5.70 -9.67
CA ALA A 209 -20.81 4.79 -8.98
C ALA A 209 -20.80 3.39 -9.61
N ALA A 210 -20.89 3.31 -10.93
CA ALA A 210 -20.85 2.03 -11.64
C ALA A 210 -19.49 1.32 -11.50
N ARG A 211 -18.39 2.08 -11.53
CA ARG A 211 -17.03 1.51 -11.30
C ARG A 211 -16.87 1.04 -9.87
N ALA A 212 -17.35 1.80 -8.89
CA ALA A 212 -17.31 1.41 -7.48
C ALA A 212 -18.09 0.12 -7.24
N GLU A 213 -19.30 -0.01 -7.78
CA GLU A 213 -20.11 -1.23 -7.69
C GLU A 213 -19.34 -2.44 -8.23
N ALA A 214 -18.75 -2.32 -9.43
CA ALA A 214 -17.99 -3.39 -10.05
C ALA A 214 -16.75 -3.79 -9.25
N LEU A 215 -15.98 -2.83 -8.73
CA LEU A 215 -14.76 -3.09 -7.97
C LEU A 215 -15.08 -3.64 -6.57
N ILE A 216 -16.12 -3.14 -5.90
CA ILE A 216 -16.58 -3.66 -4.61
C ILE A 216 -17.00 -5.13 -4.75
N ALA A 217 -17.64 -5.50 -5.85
CA ALA A 217 -18.01 -6.90 -6.11
C ALA A 217 -16.79 -7.82 -6.33
N GLN A 218 -15.63 -7.28 -6.71
CA GLN A 218 -14.40 -8.05 -6.90
C GLN A 218 -13.60 -8.25 -5.61
N ALA A 219 -13.63 -7.29 -4.69
CA ALA A 219 -12.89 -7.38 -3.43
C ALA A 219 -13.62 -8.25 -2.40
N PRO A 220 -12.90 -8.97 -1.52
CA PRO A 220 -13.52 -9.62 -0.37
C PRO A 220 -14.17 -8.57 0.56
N PRO A 221 -15.25 -8.92 1.27
CA PRO A 221 -15.85 -8.00 2.24
C PRO A 221 -14.94 -7.75 3.45
N GLY A 222 -15.10 -6.57 4.08
CA GLY A 222 -14.39 -6.22 5.32
C GLY A 222 -12.90 -5.98 5.14
N VAL A 223 -12.47 -5.51 3.96
CA VAL A 223 -11.07 -5.13 3.68
C VAL A 223 -10.84 -3.64 3.88
N VAL A 224 -9.57 -3.24 4.02
CA VAL A 224 -9.17 -1.84 3.86
C VAL A 224 -8.94 -1.56 2.38
N TRP A 225 -9.54 -0.50 1.87
CA TRP A 225 -9.30 0.01 0.53
C TRP A 225 -8.21 1.08 0.58
N TYR A 226 -7.13 0.82 -0.12
CA TYR A 226 -6.00 1.74 -0.25
C TYR A 226 -6.21 2.56 -1.51
N ILE A 227 -6.63 3.81 -1.36
CA ILE A 227 -6.99 4.65 -2.50
C ILE A 227 -6.11 5.90 -2.51
N ARG A 228 -5.56 6.23 -3.68
CA ARG A 228 -4.77 7.45 -3.84
C ARG A 228 -5.56 8.66 -3.36
N ALA A 229 -4.96 9.49 -2.52
CA ALA A 229 -5.62 10.65 -1.90
C ALA A 229 -6.17 11.64 -2.94
N THR A 230 -5.47 11.80 -4.07
CA THR A 230 -5.91 12.63 -5.19
C THR A 230 -7.12 12.05 -5.92
N LEU A 231 -7.22 10.71 -6.03
CA LEU A 231 -8.40 10.04 -6.57
C LEU A 231 -9.62 10.25 -5.67
N LEU A 232 -9.48 10.09 -4.35
CA LEU A 232 -10.55 10.37 -3.39
C LEU A 232 -11.04 11.82 -3.49
N ALA A 233 -10.10 12.78 -3.50
CA ALA A 233 -10.45 14.19 -3.59
C ALA A 233 -11.16 14.52 -4.90
N ARG A 234 -10.63 14.04 -6.02
CA ARG A 234 -11.22 14.27 -7.33
C ARG A 234 -12.62 13.66 -7.44
N SER A 235 -12.82 12.46 -6.91
CA SER A 235 -14.13 11.81 -6.92
C SER A 235 -15.16 12.60 -6.11
N LEU A 236 -14.78 13.16 -4.96
CA LEU A 236 -15.64 14.05 -4.18
C LEU A 236 -16.01 15.31 -4.97
N ASP A 237 -15.05 15.90 -5.70
CA ASP A 237 -15.32 17.07 -6.56
C ASP A 237 -16.25 16.74 -7.72
N ASP A 238 -16.16 15.53 -8.26
CA ASP A 238 -17.00 15.03 -9.35
C ASP A 238 -18.35 14.47 -8.85
N GLY A 239 -18.64 14.56 -7.54
CA GLY A 239 -19.95 14.24 -6.94
C GLY A 239 -20.10 12.77 -6.51
N TYR A 240 -19.01 12.02 -6.33
CA TYR A 240 -19.06 10.66 -5.83
C TYR A 240 -18.20 10.46 -4.59
N ASP A 241 -18.80 9.95 -3.51
CA ASP A 241 -18.12 9.70 -2.23
C ASP A 241 -17.77 8.21 -2.07
N TRP A 242 -16.51 7.88 -2.41
CA TRP A 242 -15.95 6.54 -2.23
C TRP A 242 -15.93 6.10 -0.76
N ILE A 243 -15.65 7.03 0.16
CA ILE A 243 -15.52 6.72 1.59
C ILE A 243 -16.89 6.27 2.12
N ALA A 244 -17.93 7.05 1.87
CA ALA A 244 -19.27 6.70 2.28
C ALA A 244 -19.77 5.39 1.63
N ALA A 245 -19.51 5.19 0.32
CA ALA A 245 -19.87 3.98 -0.40
C ALA A 245 -19.22 2.73 0.17
N LEU A 246 -17.93 2.79 0.50
CA LEU A 246 -17.17 1.68 1.08
C LEU A 246 -17.58 1.40 2.52
N HIS A 247 -17.82 2.43 3.33
CA HIS A 247 -18.34 2.29 4.69
C HIS A 247 -19.72 1.61 4.71
N ALA A 248 -20.58 1.92 3.75
CA ALA A 248 -21.90 1.27 3.63
C ALA A 248 -21.80 -0.24 3.39
N GLN A 249 -20.65 -0.74 2.91
CA GLN A 249 -20.36 -2.15 2.70
C GLN A 249 -19.47 -2.75 3.82
N GLY A 250 -19.24 -2.02 4.92
CA GLY A 250 -18.42 -2.48 6.04
C GLY A 250 -16.91 -2.50 5.78
N ASN A 251 -16.45 -1.79 4.75
CA ASN A 251 -15.03 -1.63 4.45
C ASN A 251 -14.45 -0.38 5.12
N GLN A 252 -13.15 -0.30 5.21
CA GLN A 252 -12.40 0.89 5.63
C GLN A 252 -11.64 1.50 4.45
N VAL A 253 -11.25 2.77 4.59
CA VAL A 253 -10.51 3.50 3.55
C VAL A 253 -9.20 4.05 4.11
N ASP A 254 -8.10 3.75 3.42
CA ASP A 254 -6.79 4.38 3.59
C ASP A 254 -6.53 5.34 2.43
N ALA A 255 -6.10 6.55 2.73
CA ALA A 255 -5.69 7.53 1.73
C ALA A 255 -4.16 7.61 1.64
N TRP A 256 -3.57 7.26 0.50
CA TRP A 256 -2.12 7.26 0.28
C TRP A 256 -1.71 8.17 -0.87
N THR A 257 -0.49 8.74 -0.93
CA THR A 257 0.42 9.03 0.19
C THR A 257 0.33 10.51 0.45
N LEU A 258 0.20 10.89 1.72
CA LEU A 258 0.07 12.30 2.10
C LEU A 258 1.18 12.71 3.07
N ASP A 259 2.04 13.63 2.65
CA ASP A 259 3.17 14.10 3.43
C ASP A 259 3.01 15.55 3.87
N ALA A 260 3.34 15.86 5.12
CA ALA A 260 3.22 17.22 5.63
C ALA A 260 4.11 18.25 4.89
N GLY A 261 5.15 17.78 4.19
CA GLY A 261 6.02 18.60 3.35
C GLY A 261 5.53 18.78 1.92
N GLY A 262 4.55 17.99 1.47
CA GLY A 262 4.01 18.06 0.12
C GLY A 262 3.10 19.28 -0.08
N PRO A 263 3.17 19.95 -1.24
CA PRO A 263 2.31 21.09 -1.54
C PRO A 263 0.82 20.68 -1.46
N GLY A 264 0.06 21.36 -0.59
CA GLY A 264 -1.38 21.10 -0.42
C GLY A 264 -1.75 19.84 0.34
N HIS A 265 -0.81 18.91 0.66
CA HIS A 265 -1.11 17.63 1.28
C HIS A 265 -1.77 17.75 2.66
N VAL A 266 -1.36 18.72 3.49
CA VAL A 266 -2.01 18.94 4.80
C VAL A 266 -3.47 19.39 4.65
N SER A 267 -3.76 20.24 3.67
CA SER A 267 -5.14 20.68 3.38
C SER A 267 -5.97 19.52 2.85
N LEU A 268 -5.39 18.70 1.97
CA LEU A 268 -6.03 17.50 1.43
C LEU A 268 -6.28 16.47 2.55
N ALA A 269 -5.30 16.22 3.41
CA ALA A 269 -5.45 15.33 4.56
C ALA A 269 -6.60 15.78 5.48
N ARG A 270 -6.69 17.07 5.80
CA ARG A 270 -7.81 17.62 6.59
C ARG A 270 -9.16 17.37 5.94
N ARG A 271 -9.26 17.64 4.62
CA ARG A 271 -10.48 17.38 3.85
C ARG A 271 -10.89 15.92 3.91
N LEU A 272 -9.95 14.98 3.73
CA LEU A 272 -10.24 13.54 3.75
C LEU A 272 -10.58 13.05 5.16
N VAL A 273 -9.96 13.60 6.20
CA VAL A 273 -10.36 13.35 7.59
C VAL A 273 -11.80 13.80 7.85
N GLU A 274 -12.19 14.97 7.34
CA GLU A 274 -13.56 15.49 7.44
C GLU A 274 -14.55 14.65 6.62
N ALA A 275 -14.12 14.08 5.50
CA ALA A 275 -14.90 13.12 4.72
C ALA A 275 -15.01 11.73 5.39
N GLY A 276 -14.21 11.45 6.43
CA GLY A 276 -14.33 10.23 7.22
C GLY A 276 -13.34 9.13 6.88
N VAL A 277 -12.21 9.43 6.21
CA VAL A 277 -11.16 8.43 5.95
C VAL A 277 -10.71 7.79 7.26
N ASP A 278 -10.50 6.46 7.26
CA ASP A 278 -10.14 5.71 8.47
C ASP A 278 -8.63 5.70 8.73
N ARG A 279 -7.84 5.84 7.66
CA ARG A 279 -6.39 5.69 7.68
C ARG A 279 -5.75 6.65 6.68
N ILE A 280 -4.51 7.04 6.98
CA ILE A 280 -3.69 7.84 6.06
C ILE A 280 -2.27 7.27 6.05
N THR A 281 -1.83 6.82 4.90
CA THR A 281 -0.45 6.40 4.66
C THR A 281 0.43 7.60 4.34
N THR A 282 1.57 7.74 5.05
CA THR A 282 2.47 8.89 4.97
C THR A 282 3.92 8.50 5.20
N ASN A 283 4.85 9.16 4.52
CA ASN A 283 6.29 8.95 4.75
C ASN A 283 6.75 9.54 6.10
N ASP A 284 6.08 10.58 6.63
CA ASP A 284 6.44 11.23 7.90
C ASP A 284 5.23 11.39 8.83
N ALA A 285 4.81 10.29 9.45
CA ALA A 285 3.66 10.26 10.35
C ALA A 285 3.79 11.25 11.53
N PRO A 286 4.92 11.41 12.23
CA PRO A 286 5.04 12.40 13.29
C PRO A 286 4.79 13.84 12.83
N ARG A 287 5.32 14.21 11.66
CA ARG A 287 5.15 15.56 11.11
C ARG A 287 3.71 15.80 10.64
N LEU A 288 3.11 14.79 9.98
CA LEU A 288 1.71 14.89 9.58
C LEU A 288 0.78 14.93 10.79
N ALA A 289 1.04 14.12 11.83
CA ALA A 289 0.29 14.17 13.09
C ALA A 289 0.34 15.55 13.73
N THR A 290 1.53 16.17 13.79
CA THR A 290 1.69 17.53 14.31
C THR A 290 0.85 18.53 13.52
N ALA A 291 0.82 18.43 12.17
CA ALA A 291 0.06 19.32 11.31
C ALA A 291 -1.47 19.14 11.42
N LEU A 292 -1.92 17.93 11.72
CA LEU A 292 -3.35 17.59 11.88
C LEU A 292 -3.85 17.70 13.33
N GLY A 293 -2.95 17.74 14.31
CA GLY A 293 -3.27 17.84 15.74
C GLY A 293 -4.03 16.62 16.27
N ASP A 294 -4.97 16.84 17.17
CA ASP A 294 -5.75 15.75 17.82
C ASP A 294 -6.71 14.99 16.88
N LYS A 295 -6.68 15.29 15.58
CA LYS A 295 -7.57 14.66 14.60
C LYS A 295 -7.12 13.27 14.15
N VAL A 296 -5.90 12.84 14.48
CA VAL A 296 -5.30 11.56 14.06
C VAL A 296 -4.66 10.81 15.21
N VAL A 297 -4.34 9.53 14.96
CA VAL A 297 -3.59 8.64 15.86
C VAL A 297 -2.39 8.07 15.10
N PHE A 298 -1.21 7.96 15.73
CA PHE A 298 -0.01 7.41 15.07
C PHE A 298 0.87 6.65 16.07
#